data_8ed4cc34df68bc0de186d64a02a41dfa
#
_entry.id   8ed4cc34df68bc0de186d64a02a41dfa
#
_cell.length_a   1.000
_cell.length_b   1.000
_cell.length_c   1.000
_cell.angle_alpha   90.00
_cell.angle_beta   90.00
_cell.angle_gamma   90.00
#
_symmetry.space_group_name_H-M   'P 1'
#
loop_
_entity.id
_entity.type
_entity.pdbx_description
1 polymer ?
#
loop_
_entity_poly.entity_id
_entity_poly.type
_entity_poly.pdbx_seq_one_letter_code
_entity_poly.pdbx_strand_id
1 'polypeptide(L)'
;MDKYGLIGYPLEHSFSKGYFNEKFQNEGIDAEYNNYEISSIESLLEIIDTNPELKGLNVTIPYKKQVIKYLDALSPEAKAIGAVNVIRIEHIGN
;
A
#
# COMPACT_ATOMS: atom_id res chain seq x y z
N MET A 1 -9.32 -12.75 5.44
CA MET A 1 -8.09 -12.10 5.95
C MET A 1 -7.83 -10.80 5.20
N ASP A 2 -7.72 -9.71 5.91
CA ASP A 2 -7.39 -8.44 5.28
C ASP A 2 -5.91 -8.39 4.95
N LYS A 3 -5.58 -7.76 3.82
CA LYS A 3 -4.19 -7.61 3.41
C LYS A 3 -3.81 -6.14 3.34
N TYR A 4 -2.59 -5.88 3.73
CA TYR A 4 -1.97 -4.56 3.66
C TYR A 4 -0.56 -4.73 3.11
N GLY A 5 0.07 -3.65 2.73
CA GLY A 5 1.43 -3.78 2.24
C GLY A 5 2.14 -2.48 2.00
N LEU A 6 3.33 -2.63 1.43
CA LEU A 6 4.21 -1.52 1.09
C LEU A 6 4.56 -1.62 -0.39
N ILE A 7 4.40 -0.52 -1.12
CA ILE A 7 4.90 -0.43 -2.49
C ILE A 7 6.09 0.52 -2.53
N GLY A 8 7.08 0.13 -3.31
CA GLY A 8 8.31 0.88 -3.49
C GLY A 8 9.30 0.07 -4.29
N TYR A 9 10.52 0.61 -4.45
CA TYR A 9 11.57 -0.08 -5.19
C TYR A 9 12.92 0.60 -4.93
N PRO A 10 13.91 -0.14 -4.46
CA PRO A 10 13.83 -1.52 -3.94
C PRO A 10 13.32 -1.53 -2.49
N LEU A 11 12.89 -2.70 -2.02
CA LEU A 11 12.35 -2.87 -0.67
C LEU A 11 13.19 -3.79 0.22
N GLU A 12 14.39 -4.12 -0.19
CA GLU A 12 15.24 -5.10 0.53
C GLU A 12 15.56 -4.71 1.97
N HIS A 13 15.52 -3.44 2.31
CA HIS A 13 15.83 -2.96 3.67
C HIS A 13 14.59 -2.49 4.42
N SER A 14 13.41 -2.89 3.97
CA SER A 14 12.18 -2.48 4.64
C SER A 14 11.92 -3.33 5.88
N PHE A 15 11.57 -2.67 6.97
CA PHE A 15 11.23 -3.32 8.25
C PHE A 15 9.73 -3.43 8.47
N SER A 16 8.92 -2.81 7.61
CA SER A 16 7.47 -2.73 7.81
C SER A 16 6.78 -4.07 7.85
N LYS A 17 7.18 -4.99 6.96
CA LYS A 17 6.56 -6.30 6.88
C LYS A 17 6.66 -7.06 8.20
N GLY A 18 7.86 -7.13 8.76
CA GLY A 18 8.08 -7.82 10.02
C GLY A 18 7.34 -7.15 11.17
N TYR A 19 7.42 -5.83 11.22
CA TYR A 19 6.79 -5.05 12.29
C TYR A 19 5.26 -5.26 12.30
N PHE A 20 4.61 -5.09 11.18
CA PHE A 20 3.15 -5.18 11.12
C PHE A 20 2.62 -6.60 11.28
N ASN A 21 3.32 -7.60 10.72
CA ASN A 21 2.88 -8.98 10.90
C ASN A 21 3.00 -9.42 12.35
N GLU A 22 4.07 -9.01 13.03
CA GLU A 22 4.22 -9.29 14.45
C GLU A 22 3.11 -8.61 15.25
N LYS A 23 2.81 -7.36 14.93
CA LYS A 23 1.75 -6.61 15.61
C LYS A 23 0.39 -7.27 15.42
N PHE A 24 0.08 -7.67 14.18
CA PHE A 24 -1.19 -8.35 13.91
C PHE A 24 -1.31 -9.65 14.71
N GLN A 25 -0.24 -10.43 14.76
CA GLN A 25 -0.23 -11.66 15.51
C GLN A 25 -0.41 -11.43 17.00
N ASN A 26 0.30 -10.46 17.56
CA ASN A 26 0.24 -10.16 18.99
C ASN A 26 -1.12 -9.63 19.40
N GLU A 27 -1.81 -8.93 18.53
CA GLU A 27 -3.12 -8.33 18.82
C GLU A 27 -4.29 -9.19 18.35
N GLY A 28 -4.01 -10.36 17.79
CA GLY A 28 -5.07 -11.26 17.33
C GLY A 28 -5.84 -10.72 16.14
N ILE A 29 -5.21 -9.90 15.31
CA ILE A 29 -5.84 -9.31 14.12
C ILE A 29 -5.64 -10.25 12.94
N ASP A 30 -6.73 -10.62 12.27
CA ASP A 30 -6.70 -11.48 11.09
C ASP A 30 -6.30 -10.66 9.86
N ALA A 31 -5.02 -10.36 9.75
CA ALA A 31 -4.48 -9.55 8.67
C ALA A 31 -3.04 -9.93 8.36
N GLU A 32 -2.59 -9.56 7.17
CA GLU A 32 -1.26 -9.88 6.67
C GLU A 32 -0.68 -8.64 6.00
N TYR A 33 0.63 -8.43 6.17
CA TYR A 33 1.34 -7.31 5.56
C TYR A 33 2.43 -7.86 4.64
N ASN A 34 2.46 -7.40 3.40
CA ASN A 34 3.43 -7.86 2.40
C ASN A 34 4.17 -6.71 1.76
N ASN A 35 5.38 -6.99 1.29
CA ASN A 35 6.12 -6.06 0.46
C ASN A 35 5.76 -6.32 -1.00
N TYR A 36 5.32 -5.28 -1.68
CA TYR A 36 5.07 -5.33 -3.12
C TYR A 36 6.13 -4.49 -3.81
N GLU A 37 7.27 -5.14 -4.09
CA GLU A 37 8.38 -4.48 -4.77
C GLU A 37 8.06 -4.44 -6.26
N ILE A 38 7.83 -3.23 -6.77
CA ILE A 38 7.44 -3.05 -8.17
C ILE A 38 8.42 -2.11 -8.86
N SER A 39 8.93 -2.52 -10.01
CA SER A 39 9.87 -1.73 -10.78
C SER A 39 9.20 -0.63 -11.60
N SER A 40 7.87 -0.63 -11.64
CA SER A 40 7.08 0.39 -12.33
C SER A 40 5.79 0.64 -11.56
N ILE A 41 5.40 1.91 -11.43
CA ILE A 41 4.16 2.27 -10.73
C ILE A 41 2.93 1.69 -11.45
N GLU A 42 3.06 1.41 -12.75
CA GLU A 42 1.96 0.84 -13.53
C GLU A 42 1.53 -0.53 -12.99
N SER A 43 2.42 -1.23 -12.31
CA SER A 43 2.10 -2.53 -11.70
C SER A 43 1.13 -2.43 -10.53
N LEU A 44 0.89 -1.21 -10.02
CA LEU A 44 -0.02 -1.01 -8.89
C LEU A 44 -1.43 -1.52 -9.19
N LEU A 45 -1.94 -1.24 -10.38
CA LEU A 45 -3.30 -1.66 -10.74
C LEU A 45 -3.44 -3.18 -10.77
N GLU A 46 -2.42 -3.87 -11.26
CA GLU A 46 -2.40 -5.32 -11.27
C GLU A 46 -2.40 -5.90 -9.85
N ILE A 47 -1.63 -5.29 -8.95
CA ILE A 47 -1.59 -5.72 -7.56
C ILE A 47 -2.97 -5.61 -6.93
N ILE A 48 -3.66 -4.49 -7.14
CA ILE A 48 -5.00 -4.28 -6.59
C ILE A 48 -5.99 -5.28 -7.18
N ASP A 49 -5.92 -5.49 -8.49
CA ASP A 49 -6.85 -6.40 -9.17
C ASP A 49 -6.67 -7.85 -8.75
N THR A 50 -5.44 -8.27 -8.50
CA THR A 50 -5.15 -9.66 -8.13
C THR A 50 -5.23 -9.93 -6.64
N ASN A 51 -5.47 -8.90 -5.83
CA ASN A 51 -5.56 -9.02 -4.38
C ASN A 51 -6.84 -8.37 -3.87
N PRO A 52 -8.00 -9.02 -4.05
CA PRO A 52 -9.28 -8.43 -3.63
C PRO A 52 -9.41 -8.21 -2.13
N GLU A 53 -8.51 -8.80 -1.34
CA GLU A 53 -8.49 -8.63 0.12
C GLU A 53 -7.62 -7.45 0.56
N LEU A 54 -6.97 -6.78 -0.40
CA LEU A 54 -6.06 -5.67 -0.09
C LEU A 54 -6.85 -4.43 0.33
N LYS A 55 -6.56 -3.94 1.54
CA LYS A 55 -7.29 -2.82 2.13
C LYS A 55 -6.49 -1.54 2.19
N GLY A 56 -5.19 -1.62 2.15
CA GLY A 56 -4.35 -0.44 2.22
C GLY A 56 -2.91 -0.71 1.88
N LEU A 57 -2.21 0.35 1.48
CA LEU A 57 -0.81 0.28 1.12
C LEU A 57 -0.09 1.49 1.69
N ASN A 58 1.09 1.24 2.25
CA ASN A 58 2.04 2.31 2.48
C ASN A 58 2.83 2.51 1.19
N VAL A 59 3.25 3.73 0.93
CA VAL A 59 3.98 4.08 -0.28
C VAL A 59 5.33 4.66 0.11
N THR A 60 6.40 4.12 -0.48
CA THR A 60 7.73 4.68 -0.27
C THR A 60 8.39 5.01 -1.61
N ILE A 61 9.64 5.47 -1.59
CA ILE A 61 10.33 5.87 -2.80
C ILE A 61 10.38 4.72 -3.80
N PRO A 62 10.27 5.00 -5.09
CA PRO A 62 10.18 6.33 -5.71
C PRO A 62 8.74 6.76 -6.03
N TYR A 63 7.72 6.16 -5.43
CA TYR A 63 6.35 6.26 -5.91
C TYR A 63 5.43 7.23 -5.17
N LYS A 64 5.94 7.95 -4.17
CA LYS A 64 5.09 8.85 -3.37
C LYS A 64 4.39 9.94 -4.18
N LYS A 65 4.99 10.36 -5.27
CA LYS A 65 4.39 11.36 -6.18
C LYS A 65 3.78 10.71 -7.40
N GLN A 66 4.44 9.70 -7.94
CA GLN A 66 3.96 9.03 -9.15
C GLN A 66 2.61 8.37 -8.96
N VAL A 67 2.31 7.93 -7.73
CA VAL A 67 1.07 7.21 -7.45
C VAL A 67 -0.17 8.10 -7.55
N ILE A 68 0.00 9.41 -7.41
CA ILE A 68 -1.13 10.36 -7.34
C ILE A 68 -2.10 10.22 -8.51
N LYS A 69 -1.58 10.08 -9.72
CA LYS A 69 -2.44 9.99 -10.91
C LYS A 69 -3.31 8.73 -10.96
N TYR A 70 -3.01 7.75 -10.10
CA TYR A 70 -3.79 6.51 -10.05
C TYR A 70 -4.86 6.53 -8.96
N LEU A 71 -4.92 7.60 -8.17
CA LEU A 71 -5.83 7.70 -7.05
C LEU A 71 -7.10 8.47 -7.41
N ASP A 72 -8.21 8.04 -6.84
CA ASP A 72 -9.49 8.69 -7.09
C ASP A 72 -9.65 9.99 -6.31
N ALA A 73 -9.01 10.07 -5.15
CA ALA A 73 -9.09 11.26 -4.29
C ALA A 73 -7.84 11.36 -3.42
N LEU A 74 -7.54 12.55 -2.96
CA LEU A 74 -6.42 12.83 -2.06
C LEU A 74 -6.93 13.45 -0.77
N SER A 75 -6.27 13.11 0.35
CA SER A 75 -6.53 13.82 1.59
C SER A 75 -6.03 15.26 1.47
N PRO A 76 -6.55 16.19 2.29
CA PRO A 76 -6.07 17.58 2.27
C PRO A 76 -4.55 17.67 2.48
N GLU A 77 -4.00 16.84 3.37
CA GLU A 77 -2.58 16.83 3.66
C GLU A 77 -1.76 16.37 2.46
N ALA A 78 -2.19 15.28 1.82
CA ALA A 78 -1.49 14.77 0.64
C ALA A 78 -1.53 15.77 -0.50
N LYS A 79 -2.66 16.45 -0.67
CA LYS A 79 -2.83 17.46 -1.72
C LYS A 79 -1.92 18.66 -1.47
N ALA A 80 -1.81 19.11 -0.23
CA ALA A 80 -0.96 20.22 0.14
C ALA A 80 0.52 19.93 -0.05
N ILE A 81 0.93 18.69 0.30
CA ILE A 81 2.33 18.27 0.23
C ILE A 81 2.71 17.84 -1.20
N GLY A 82 1.75 17.34 -1.95
CA GLY A 82 2.01 16.81 -3.30
C GLY A 82 2.66 15.45 -3.29
N ALA A 83 2.42 14.66 -2.23
CA ALA A 83 2.97 13.32 -2.09
C ALA A 83 2.05 12.47 -1.22
N VAL A 84 2.08 11.16 -1.44
CA VAL A 84 1.21 10.21 -0.73
C VAL A 84 2.05 9.16 -0.02
N ASN A 85 1.78 8.96 1.27
CA ASN A 85 2.44 7.95 2.09
C ASN A 85 1.59 6.72 2.29
N VAL A 86 0.27 6.87 2.23
CA VAL A 86 -0.69 5.80 2.53
C VAL A 86 -1.84 5.87 1.54
N ILE A 87 -2.25 4.69 1.05
CA ILE A 87 -3.41 4.56 0.17
C ILE A 87 -4.43 3.68 0.87
N ARG A 88 -5.67 4.13 0.90
CA ARG A 88 -6.80 3.31 1.35
C ARG A 88 -7.48 2.75 0.11
N ILE A 89 -7.77 1.45 0.13
CA ILE A 89 -8.37 0.77 -1.01
C ILE A 89 -9.77 0.29 -0.64
N GLU A 90 -10.74 0.64 -1.46
CA GLU A 90 -12.10 0.16 -1.31
C GLU A 90 -12.47 -0.59 -2.59
N HIS A 91 -12.94 -1.81 -2.44
CA HIS A 91 -13.42 -2.62 -3.55
C HIS A 91 -14.93 -2.46 -3.64
N ILE A 92 -15.37 -1.63 -4.59
CA ILE A 92 -16.78 -1.30 -4.76
C ILE A 92 -17.36 -2.14 -5.90
N GLY A 93 -18.54 -2.65 -5.64
CA GLY A 93 -19.27 -3.28 -6.66
C GLY A 93 -19.15 -4.70 -6.71
N ASN A 94 -19.78 -5.28 -7.58
CA ASN A 94 -20.10 -6.52 -7.68
C ASN A 94 -19.75 -7.38 -8.55
#